data_77f305e46c552f2ec77e60ddd0a8d519
#
_entry.id   77f305e46c552f2ec77e60ddd0a8d519
#
_cell.length_a   1.000
_cell.length_b   1.000
_cell.length_c   1.000
_cell.angle_alpha   90.00
_cell.angle_beta   90.00
_cell.angle_gamma   90.00
#
_symmetry.space_group_name_H-M   'P 1'
#
loop_
_entity.id
_entity.type
_entity.pdbx_description
1 polymer ?
#
loop_
_entity_poly.entity_id
_entity_poly.type
_entity_poly.pdbx_seq_one_letter_code
_entity_poly.pdbx_strand_id
1 'polypeptide(L)'
;MLILPLHRPITRASFPVVTALLIIVNVLVFFGWQAGDDAAVDRARTHYVDSGLARFELPAYERHLLATNQIDALDELRQLPAGARADYISQVTLTDVAYLDALHAGALFDDAAALEAWRPLRAAYDAELENVFTLRHMLRSSEVDPWRMLAAAFLHGGVMHLVGNMLFLLALGVLVEGALGPWRHLGLYLLGAVGSSAVSLLWRWGEAGGGLGASGAVAALMGAFCVVWGRQPVRFFYWFGVVFDYVRAPAILLLPAWLGWEAWNLMSNADSNVGFDAHIGGLVSGALLGGLLVGLGQVRESFIADDGGRQVDDRWERAQACLGRLQLAEADALLSELADEQPQRFDIRLMRYRVARNAGRHATIAERARELLQADAPDSDGIHAQQGALADLDGTDDALPLTERLGLARRWLAAGAPDAVEAALAPLTGEAEGEEADALVAQLWFQLALAHRERHQDDAHARTLRRLAERYPAQPQAAKARFLLGELEGAGAATAPAG
;
A
#
# COMPACT_ATOMS: atom_id res chain seq x y z
N MET A 1 -14.50 -12.04 5.40
CA MET A 1 -15.00 -11.04 4.43
C MET A 1 -14.11 -9.81 4.50
N LEU A 2 -13.54 -9.34 3.39
CA LEU A 2 -12.72 -8.13 3.33
C LEU A 2 -13.43 -7.11 2.45
N ILE A 3 -13.68 -5.90 2.98
CA ILE A 3 -14.21 -4.77 2.22
C ILE A 3 -13.29 -3.59 2.47
N LEU A 4 -12.58 -3.15 1.42
CA LEU A 4 -11.63 -2.03 1.49
C LEU A 4 -12.08 -0.91 0.57
N PRO A 5 -12.20 0.33 1.06
CA PRO A 5 -12.37 1.49 0.21
C PRO A 5 -11.11 1.75 -0.60
N LEU A 6 -11.26 2.09 -1.89
CA LEU A 6 -10.15 2.39 -2.77
C LEU A 6 -9.70 3.84 -2.59
N HIS A 7 -8.38 4.01 -2.60
CA HIS A 7 -7.74 5.29 -2.32
C HIS A 7 -7.47 6.12 -3.57
N ARG A 8 -7.31 7.41 -3.33
CA ARG A 8 -6.60 8.33 -4.22
C ARG A 8 -5.10 8.07 -4.17
N PRO A 9 -4.36 8.43 -5.23
CA PRO A 9 -2.90 8.42 -5.20
C PRO A 9 -2.39 9.29 -4.03
N ILE A 10 -1.49 8.74 -3.23
CA ILE A 10 -0.82 9.46 -2.16
C ILE A 10 0.18 10.41 -2.80
N THR A 11 0.00 11.72 -2.58
CA THR A 11 0.93 12.76 -3.02
C THR A 11 1.67 13.34 -1.81
N ARG A 12 2.73 14.12 -2.03
CA ARG A 12 3.41 14.83 -0.93
C ARG A 12 2.47 15.75 -0.15
N ALA A 13 1.49 16.34 -0.82
CA ALA A 13 0.51 17.26 -0.20
C ALA A 13 -0.61 16.53 0.56
N SER A 14 -0.90 15.27 0.22
CA SER A 14 -1.93 14.43 0.86
C SER A 14 -1.35 13.28 1.68
N PHE A 15 -0.07 13.34 2.04
CA PHE A 15 0.56 12.30 2.86
C PHE A 15 -0.08 12.23 4.25
N PRO A 16 -0.56 11.06 4.69
CA PRO A 16 -1.27 10.88 5.94
C PRO A 16 -0.28 10.73 7.11
N VAL A 17 0.18 11.85 7.63
CA VAL A 17 1.26 11.91 8.63
C VAL A 17 0.86 11.22 9.93
N VAL A 18 -0.36 11.50 10.43
CA VAL A 18 -0.83 10.92 11.71
C VAL A 18 -1.08 9.43 11.57
N THR A 19 -1.66 8.98 10.46
CA THR A 19 -1.83 7.54 10.18
C THR A 19 -0.49 6.82 10.18
N ALA A 20 0.53 7.40 9.50
CA ALA A 20 1.87 6.82 9.48
C ALA A 20 2.50 6.79 10.89
N LEU A 21 2.35 7.84 11.68
CA LEU A 21 2.85 7.89 13.05
C LEU A 21 2.14 6.87 13.94
N LEU A 22 0.82 6.71 13.84
CA LEU A 22 0.07 5.71 14.59
C LEU A 22 0.54 4.29 14.24
N ILE A 23 0.80 4.00 12.96
CA ILE A 23 1.37 2.71 12.54
C ILE A 23 2.74 2.50 13.17
N ILE A 24 3.63 3.49 13.08
CA ILE A 24 4.97 3.41 13.68
C ILE A 24 4.90 3.17 15.18
N VAL A 25 4.04 3.89 15.90
CA VAL A 25 3.87 3.71 17.37
C VAL A 25 3.42 2.29 17.68
N ASN A 26 2.40 1.74 16.98
CA ASN A 26 1.94 0.38 17.20
C ASN A 26 3.05 -0.66 16.94
N VAL A 27 3.82 -0.49 15.86
CA VAL A 27 4.96 -1.36 15.53
C VAL A 27 6.05 -1.28 16.61
N LEU A 28 6.37 -0.06 17.08
CA LEU A 28 7.37 0.14 18.14
C LEU A 28 6.91 -0.44 19.47
N VAL A 29 5.64 -0.30 19.84
CA VAL A 29 5.09 -0.90 21.07
C VAL A 29 5.20 -2.42 20.98
N PHE A 30 4.80 -3.03 19.88
CA PHE A 30 4.82 -4.48 19.73
C PHE A 30 6.25 -5.06 19.74
N PHE A 31 7.13 -4.56 18.89
CA PHE A 31 8.50 -5.09 18.78
C PHE A 31 9.48 -4.53 19.83
N GLY A 32 9.15 -3.42 20.48
CA GLY A 32 10.00 -2.81 21.50
C GLY A 32 9.61 -3.20 22.92
N TRP A 33 8.36 -2.93 23.32
CA TRP A 33 7.93 -3.12 24.71
C TRP A 33 7.30 -4.50 24.97
N GLN A 34 6.48 -5.02 24.05
CA GLN A 34 5.87 -6.35 24.19
C GLN A 34 6.83 -7.51 23.83
N ALA A 35 7.98 -7.24 23.20
CA ALA A 35 8.94 -8.27 22.79
C ALA A 35 9.50 -9.13 23.95
N GLY A 36 9.43 -8.61 25.19
CA GLY A 36 9.89 -9.31 26.40
C GLY A 36 8.82 -10.11 27.14
N ASP A 37 7.56 -9.99 26.71
CA ASP A 37 6.41 -10.52 27.45
C ASP A 37 6.42 -12.04 27.58
N ASP A 38 6.74 -12.78 26.52
CA ASP A 38 6.81 -14.25 26.57
C ASP A 38 7.82 -14.72 27.63
N ALA A 39 9.00 -14.12 27.64
CA ALA A 39 10.02 -14.45 28.63
C ALA A 39 9.63 -14.02 30.07
N ALA A 40 8.87 -12.93 30.20
CA ALA A 40 8.36 -12.48 31.52
C ALA A 40 7.27 -13.42 32.02
N VAL A 41 6.34 -13.85 31.15
CA VAL A 41 5.32 -14.85 31.49
C VAL A 41 5.94 -16.18 31.88
N ASP A 42 6.95 -16.65 31.16
CA ASP A 42 7.65 -17.90 31.49
C ASP A 42 8.35 -17.84 32.85
N ARG A 43 8.96 -16.69 33.21
CA ARG A 43 9.54 -16.48 34.55
C ARG A 43 8.48 -16.47 35.64
N ALA A 44 7.40 -15.74 35.45
CA ALA A 44 6.29 -15.69 36.38
C ALA A 44 5.68 -17.08 36.59
N ARG A 45 5.47 -17.85 35.51
CA ARG A 45 4.97 -19.22 35.53
C ARG A 45 5.91 -20.16 36.32
N THR A 46 7.21 -20.09 36.08
CA THR A 46 8.21 -20.85 36.81
C THR A 46 8.15 -20.51 38.31
N HIS A 47 8.13 -19.23 38.64
CA HIS A 47 7.98 -18.76 40.02
C HIS A 47 6.68 -19.26 40.67
N TYR A 48 5.58 -19.26 39.97
CA TYR A 48 4.28 -19.74 40.45
C TYR A 48 4.36 -21.23 40.87
N VAL A 49 4.94 -22.06 40.02
CA VAL A 49 5.10 -23.52 40.29
C VAL A 49 6.08 -23.74 41.41
N ASP A 50 7.26 -23.12 41.39
CA ASP A 50 8.34 -23.36 42.32
C ASP A 50 8.04 -22.83 43.74
N SER A 51 7.31 -21.72 43.88
CA SER A 51 6.90 -21.15 45.16
C SER A 51 5.88 -22.02 45.93
N GLY A 52 5.24 -22.95 45.23
CA GLY A 52 4.16 -23.76 45.78
C GLY A 52 2.86 -22.99 45.98
N LEU A 53 2.68 -21.85 45.28
CA LEU A 53 1.49 -20.99 45.33
C LEU A 53 0.23 -21.78 44.97
N ALA A 54 0.34 -22.71 44.03
CA ALA A 54 -0.78 -23.56 43.57
C ALA A 54 -1.45 -24.37 44.71
N ARG A 55 -0.73 -24.68 45.80
CA ARG A 55 -1.34 -25.42 46.95
C ARG A 55 -2.47 -24.66 47.62
N PHE A 56 -2.42 -23.31 47.53
CA PHE A 56 -3.46 -22.44 48.05
C PHE A 56 -4.50 -22.06 46.99
N GLU A 57 -4.06 -21.82 45.78
CA GLU A 57 -4.87 -21.29 44.73
C GLU A 57 -5.67 -22.34 43.95
N LEU A 58 -5.19 -23.60 43.85
CA LEU A 58 -5.94 -24.68 43.24
C LEU A 58 -7.30 -24.94 43.91
N PRO A 59 -7.35 -25.13 45.26
CA PRO A 59 -8.65 -25.27 45.95
C PRO A 59 -9.51 -24.00 45.87
N ALA A 60 -8.88 -22.81 45.81
CA ALA A 60 -9.60 -21.55 45.70
C ALA A 60 -10.24 -21.42 44.29
N TYR A 61 -9.50 -21.83 43.25
CA TYR A 61 -10.00 -21.80 41.88
C TYR A 61 -11.12 -22.84 41.64
N GLU A 62 -11.00 -24.06 42.18
CA GLU A 62 -12.10 -25.02 42.12
C GLU A 62 -13.37 -24.52 42.79
N ARG A 63 -13.26 -23.81 43.93
CA ARG A 63 -14.41 -23.17 44.59
C ARG A 63 -15.00 -22.05 43.73
N HIS A 64 -14.17 -21.25 43.11
CA HIS A 64 -14.61 -20.19 42.20
C HIS A 64 -15.40 -20.77 41.02
N LEU A 65 -14.89 -21.81 40.35
CA LEU A 65 -15.54 -22.47 39.23
C LEU A 65 -16.90 -23.07 39.65
N LEU A 66 -16.99 -23.67 40.84
CA LEU A 66 -18.25 -24.15 41.40
C LEU A 66 -19.22 -23.00 41.69
N ALA A 67 -18.76 -21.93 42.30
CA ALA A 67 -19.61 -20.78 42.65
C ALA A 67 -20.16 -20.06 41.43
N THR A 68 -19.40 -20.05 40.34
CA THR A 68 -19.76 -19.42 39.06
C THR A 68 -20.45 -20.42 38.07
N ASN A 69 -20.70 -21.64 38.51
CA ASN A 69 -21.33 -22.69 37.71
C ASN A 69 -20.57 -23.06 36.42
N GLN A 70 -19.21 -22.95 36.45
CA GLN A 70 -18.32 -23.31 35.35
C GLN A 70 -17.91 -24.78 35.47
N ILE A 71 -18.87 -25.68 35.34
CA ILE A 71 -18.68 -27.13 35.59
C ILE A 71 -17.74 -27.77 34.59
N ASP A 72 -17.85 -27.38 33.30
CA ASP A 72 -17.00 -27.93 32.24
C ASP A 72 -15.51 -27.60 32.47
N ALA A 73 -15.18 -26.35 32.84
CA ALA A 73 -13.84 -25.94 33.19
C ALA A 73 -13.30 -26.65 34.45
N LEU A 74 -14.17 -26.90 35.43
CA LEU A 74 -13.82 -27.68 36.61
C LEU A 74 -13.50 -29.13 36.27
N ASP A 75 -14.28 -29.75 35.42
CA ASP A 75 -14.05 -31.15 34.99
C ASP A 75 -12.78 -31.25 34.14
N GLU A 76 -12.51 -30.28 33.27
CA GLU A 76 -11.25 -30.18 32.53
C GLU A 76 -10.06 -30.09 33.48
N LEU A 77 -10.08 -29.19 34.46
CA LEU A 77 -9.03 -29.05 35.48
C LEU A 77 -8.80 -30.36 36.24
N ARG A 78 -9.87 -31.06 36.62
CA ARG A 78 -9.78 -32.33 37.38
C ARG A 78 -9.25 -33.50 36.57
N GLN A 79 -9.45 -33.51 35.25
CA GLN A 79 -8.91 -34.51 34.34
C GLN A 79 -7.39 -34.38 34.13
N LEU A 80 -6.84 -33.18 34.37
CA LEU A 80 -5.40 -33.00 34.26
C LEU A 80 -4.62 -33.81 35.28
N PRO A 81 -3.43 -34.34 34.90
CA PRO A 81 -2.50 -34.94 35.87
C PRO A 81 -2.17 -33.94 36.99
N ALA A 82 -2.04 -34.43 38.22
CA ALA A 82 -1.79 -33.56 39.39
C ALA A 82 -0.59 -32.61 39.20
N GLY A 83 0.49 -33.09 38.54
CA GLY A 83 1.67 -32.28 38.26
C GLY A 83 1.44 -31.15 37.22
N ALA A 84 0.42 -31.26 36.37
CA ALA A 84 0.13 -30.27 35.35
C ALA A 84 -0.87 -29.19 35.82
N ARG A 85 -1.61 -29.40 36.90
CA ARG A 85 -2.65 -28.49 37.37
C ARG A 85 -2.11 -27.14 37.80
N ALA A 86 -0.95 -27.09 38.49
CA ALA A 86 -0.32 -25.86 38.92
C ALA A 86 0.02 -24.97 37.70
N ASP A 87 0.56 -25.57 36.67
CA ASP A 87 0.91 -24.92 35.44
C ASP A 87 -0.34 -24.38 34.68
N TYR A 88 -1.35 -25.23 34.58
CA TYR A 88 -2.64 -24.85 33.92
C TYR A 88 -3.28 -23.64 34.61
N ILE A 89 -3.45 -23.66 35.96
CA ILE A 89 -4.09 -22.53 36.64
C ILE A 89 -3.25 -21.28 36.59
N SER A 90 -1.90 -21.36 36.55
CA SER A 90 -1.06 -20.19 36.38
C SER A 90 -1.30 -19.44 35.08
N GLN A 91 -1.84 -20.11 34.06
CA GLN A 91 -2.15 -19.54 32.75
C GLN A 91 -3.59 -19.05 32.66
N VAL A 92 -4.56 -19.89 33.00
CA VAL A 92 -6.00 -19.56 32.85
C VAL A 92 -6.45 -18.46 33.79
N THR A 93 -5.80 -18.31 34.96
CA THR A 93 -6.18 -17.27 35.94
C THR A 93 -5.54 -15.91 35.66
N LEU A 94 -4.61 -15.79 34.71
CA LEU A 94 -3.94 -14.49 34.41
C LEU A 94 -4.93 -13.37 34.06
N THR A 95 -6.04 -13.72 33.44
CA THR A 95 -7.04 -12.76 32.95
C THR A 95 -8.43 -13.03 33.53
N ASP A 96 -8.59 -13.98 34.46
CA ASP A 96 -9.84 -14.19 35.18
C ASP A 96 -9.99 -13.17 36.30
N VAL A 97 -10.48 -12.00 35.92
CA VAL A 97 -10.59 -10.85 36.83
C VAL A 97 -11.53 -11.12 38.01
N ALA A 98 -12.63 -11.88 37.80
CA ALA A 98 -13.58 -12.21 38.87
C ALA A 98 -12.93 -13.13 39.91
N TYR A 99 -12.16 -14.12 39.46
CA TYR A 99 -11.36 -14.95 40.36
C TYR A 99 -10.29 -14.14 41.10
N LEU A 100 -9.52 -13.33 40.37
CA LEU A 100 -8.43 -12.53 40.94
C LEU A 100 -8.96 -11.55 41.99
N ASP A 101 -10.07 -10.85 41.73
CA ASP A 101 -10.69 -9.92 42.67
C ASP A 101 -11.17 -10.64 43.94
N ALA A 102 -11.83 -11.81 43.80
CA ALA A 102 -12.27 -12.64 44.92
C ALA A 102 -11.08 -13.21 45.72
N LEU A 103 -10.00 -13.59 45.01
CA LEU A 103 -8.78 -14.11 45.61
C LEU A 103 -8.04 -13.03 46.45
N HIS A 104 -7.85 -11.83 45.88
CA HIS A 104 -7.20 -10.72 46.60
C HIS A 104 -8.05 -10.18 47.76
N ALA A 105 -9.37 -10.23 47.63
CA ALA A 105 -10.27 -9.95 48.73
C ALA A 105 -10.22 -10.99 49.87
N GLY A 106 -9.55 -12.12 49.65
CA GLY A 106 -9.50 -13.23 50.62
C GLY A 106 -10.79 -14.03 50.71
N ALA A 107 -11.78 -13.77 49.83
CA ALA A 107 -13.11 -14.40 49.85
C ALA A 107 -13.11 -15.91 49.54
N LEU A 108 -12.03 -16.36 48.94
CA LEU A 108 -11.86 -17.77 48.51
C LEU A 108 -11.08 -18.60 49.56
N PHE A 109 -10.80 -18.09 50.76
CA PHE A 109 -10.10 -18.80 51.81
C PHE A 109 -11.02 -19.09 52.98
N ASP A 110 -11.05 -20.35 53.43
CA ASP A 110 -11.85 -20.77 54.60
C ASP A 110 -11.01 -20.64 55.92
N ASP A 111 -9.66 -20.58 55.79
CA ASP A 111 -8.76 -20.52 56.93
C ASP A 111 -7.88 -19.25 56.88
N ALA A 112 -7.93 -18.48 57.96
CA ALA A 112 -7.15 -17.24 58.09
C ALA A 112 -5.63 -17.50 58.08
N ALA A 113 -5.16 -18.64 58.61
CA ALA A 113 -3.76 -19.00 58.58
C ALA A 113 -3.28 -19.31 57.16
N ALA A 114 -4.10 -19.96 56.37
CA ALA A 114 -3.82 -20.20 54.94
C ALA A 114 -3.74 -18.88 54.16
N LEU A 115 -4.65 -17.93 54.39
CA LEU A 115 -4.63 -16.61 53.80
C LEU A 115 -3.37 -15.82 54.16
N GLU A 116 -2.97 -15.82 55.43
CA GLU A 116 -1.74 -15.13 55.84
C GLU A 116 -0.46 -15.78 55.27
N ALA A 117 -0.43 -17.09 55.08
CA ALA A 117 0.70 -17.78 54.47
C ALA A 117 0.75 -17.58 52.93
N TRP A 118 -0.41 -17.40 52.29
CA TRP A 118 -0.54 -17.15 50.86
C TRP A 118 -0.11 -15.74 50.43
N ARG A 119 -0.48 -14.69 51.23
CA ARG A 119 -0.25 -13.27 50.89
C ARG A 119 1.17 -12.95 50.42
N PRO A 120 2.26 -13.31 51.13
CA PRO A 120 3.61 -13.00 50.70
C PRO A 120 4.02 -13.71 49.43
N LEU A 121 3.54 -14.97 49.18
CA LEU A 121 3.81 -15.70 47.99
C LEU A 121 3.11 -15.08 46.77
N ARG A 122 1.85 -14.64 46.97
CA ARG A 122 1.10 -13.98 45.91
C ARG A 122 1.69 -12.60 45.57
N ALA A 123 2.07 -11.81 46.57
CA ALA A 123 2.71 -10.51 46.35
C ALA A 123 4.02 -10.65 45.53
N ALA A 124 4.80 -11.71 45.77
CA ALA A 124 6.01 -11.99 44.98
C ALA A 124 5.67 -12.37 43.54
N TYR A 125 4.63 -13.17 43.34
CA TYR A 125 4.16 -13.53 42.00
C TYR A 125 3.57 -12.35 41.23
N ASP A 126 2.76 -11.51 41.89
CA ASP A 126 2.20 -10.28 41.31
C ASP A 126 3.31 -9.33 40.85
N ALA A 127 4.40 -9.22 41.61
CA ALA A 127 5.57 -8.43 41.22
C ALA A 127 6.27 -8.96 39.95
N GLU A 128 6.26 -10.29 39.73
CA GLU A 128 6.74 -10.86 38.46
C GLU A 128 5.79 -10.56 37.31
N LEU A 129 4.47 -10.60 37.54
CA LEU A 129 3.47 -10.27 36.52
C LEU A 129 3.49 -8.79 36.11
N GLU A 130 3.91 -7.88 37.01
CA GLU A 130 4.10 -6.47 36.66
C GLU A 130 5.16 -6.25 35.56
N ASN A 131 6.08 -7.22 35.38
CA ASN A 131 7.07 -7.17 34.29
C ASN A 131 6.49 -7.55 32.93
N VAL A 132 5.27 -8.10 32.86
CA VAL A 132 4.58 -8.42 31.62
C VAL A 132 3.87 -7.15 31.11
N PHE A 133 4.46 -6.52 30.10
CA PHE A 133 3.99 -5.23 29.58
C PHE A 133 2.53 -5.29 29.14
N THR A 134 2.14 -6.34 28.45
CA THR A 134 0.75 -6.54 27.96
C THR A 134 -0.23 -6.62 29.14
N LEU A 135 0.00 -7.45 30.15
CA LEU A 135 -0.88 -7.60 31.31
C LEU A 135 -1.01 -6.27 32.11
N ARG A 136 0.05 -5.51 32.14
CA ARG A 136 0.07 -4.20 32.83
C ARG A 136 -0.79 -3.15 32.14
N HIS A 137 -0.95 -3.20 30.81
CA HIS A 137 -1.57 -2.13 30.02
C HIS A 137 -2.84 -2.54 29.26
N MET A 138 -3.18 -3.82 29.20
CA MET A 138 -4.42 -4.28 28.56
C MET A 138 -5.66 -3.86 29.34
N LEU A 139 -6.78 -3.78 28.66
CA LEU A 139 -8.08 -3.50 29.27
C LEU A 139 -8.46 -4.65 30.22
N ARG A 140 -8.89 -4.33 31.42
CA ARG A 140 -9.46 -5.27 32.40
C ARG A 140 -10.95 -5.04 32.52
N SER A 141 -11.71 -6.11 32.51
CA SER A 141 -13.18 -6.04 32.54
C SER A 141 -13.78 -5.72 33.91
N SER A 142 -12.98 -5.65 34.97
CA SER A 142 -13.42 -5.33 36.35
C SER A 142 -13.17 -3.89 36.79
N GLU A 143 -12.51 -3.07 35.98
CA GLU A 143 -12.14 -1.71 36.37
C GLU A 143 -12.31 -0.69 35.22
N VAL A 144 -12.65 0.55 35.60
CA VAL A 144 -12.66 1.68 34.66
C VAL A 144 -11.37 2.45 34.85
N ASP A 145 -10.36 2.12 34.06
CA ASP A 145 -9.08 2.83 34.02
C ASP A 145 -8.90 3.52 32.65
N PRO A 146 -8.99 4.87 32.58
CA PRO A 146 -8.85 5.60 31.32
C PRO A 146 -7.52 5.36 30.61
N TRP A 147 -6.44 5.10 31.38
CA TRP A 147 -5.14 4.80 30.79
C TRP A 147 -5.16 3.44 30.09
N ARG A 148 -5.68 2.39 30.74
CA ARG A 148 -5.82 1.06 30.15
C ARG A 148 -6.78 1.07 28.95
N MET A 149 -7.88 1.82 29.02
CA MET A 149 -8.82 1.99 27.90
C MET A 149 -8.16 2.55 26.65
N LEU A 150 -7.16 3.43 26.84
CA LEU A 150 -6.41 4.01 25.73
C LEU A 150 -5.20 3.13 25.32
N ALA A 151 -4.43 2.66 26.29
CA ALA A 151 -3.20 1.90 26.06
C ALA A 151 -3.47 0.58 25.33
N ALA A 152 -4.58 -0.08 25.65
CA ALA A 152 -5.00 -1.32 25.03
C ALA A 152 -5.09 -1.21 23.49
N ALA A 153 -5.38 -0.03 22.94
CA ALA A 153 -5.44 0.21 21.50
C ALA A 153 -4.07 0.20 20.79
N PHE A 154 -2.98 0.09 21.54
CA PHE A 154 -1.61 0.00 21.00
C PHE A 154 -0.95 -1.35 21.24
N LEU A 155 -1.62 -2.27 21.93
CA LEU A 155 -1.14 -3.62 22.21
C LEU A 155 -1.64 -4.61 21.15
N HIS A 156 -0.86 -5.66 20.90
CA HIS A 156 -1.26 -6.69 19.94
C HIS A 156 -0.91 -8.10 20.46
N GLY A 157 -1.82 -9.05 20.25
CA GLY A 157 -1.65 -10.44 20.68
C GLY A 157 -0.81 -11.29 19.74
N GLY A 158 -0.21 -10.71 18.69
CA GLY A 158 0.67 -11.43 17.76
C GLY A 158 0.88 -10.67 16.47
N VAL A 159 1.87 -11.10 15.68
CA VAL A 159 2.29 -10.44 14.43
C VAL A 159 1.13 -10.29 13.43
N MET A 160 0.34 -11.35 13.23
CA MET A 160 -0.78 -11.30 12.27
C MET A 160 -1.89 -10.36 12.73
N HIS A 161 -2.12 -10.25 14.05
CA HIS A 161 -3.04 -9.28 14.63
C HIS A 161 -2.56 -7.84 14.39
N LEU A 162 -1.27 -7.57 14.60
CA LEU A 162 -0.66 -6.27 14.27
C LEU A 162 -0.80 -5.95 12.78
N VAL A 163 -0.36 -6.85 11.90
CA VAL A 163 -0.40 -6.64 10.43
C VAL A 163 -1.81 -6.36 9.95
N GLY A 164 -2.80 -7.13 10.40
CA GLY A 164 -4.21 -6.90 10.05
C GLY A 164 -4.68 -5.50 10.47
N ASN A 165 -4.41 -5.10 11.71
CA ASN A 165 -4.76 -3.77 12.20
C ASN A 165 -4.07 -2.65 11.42
N MET A 166 -2.77 -2.78 11.14
CA MET A 166 -2.01 -1.75 10.39
C MET A 166 -2.48 -1.61 8.96
N LEU A 167 -2.89 -2.71 8.31
CA LEU A 167 -3.47 -2.67 6.97
C LEU A 167 -4.78 -1.87 6.95
N PHE A 168 -5.70 -2.16 7.88
CA PHE A 168 -6.96 -1.42 7.98
C PHE A 168 -6.76 0.02 8.44
N LEU A 169 -5.83 0.27 9.36
CA LEU A 169 -5.46 1.61 9.79
C LEU A 169 -4.92 2.44 8.62
N LEU A 170 -4.06 1.87 7.79
CA LEU A 170 -3.58 2.54 6.59
C LEU A 170 -4.73 2.82 5.61
N ALA A 171 -5.53 1.79 5.32
CA ALA A 171 -6.61 1.88 4.35
C ALA A 171 -7.64 2.98 4.70
N LEU A 172 -8.10 3.01 5.93
CA LEU A 172 -9.11 3.97 6.40
C LEU A 172 -8.49 5.28 6.84
N GLY A 173 -7.30 5.22 7.45
CA GLY A 173 -6.62 6.40 7.97
C GLY A 173 -6.30 7.41 6.88
N VAL A 174 -5.83 6.98 5.72
CA VAL A 174 -5.58 7.86 4.56
C VAL A 174 -6.84 8.63 4.16
N LEU A 175 -7.99 7.97 4.13
CA LEU A 175 -9.26 8.60 3.77
C LEU A 175 -9.72 9.56 4.87
N VAL A 176 -9.81 9.08 6.10
CA VAL A 176 -10.36 9.83 7.23
C VAL A 176 -9.45 11.02 7.59
N GLU A 177 -8.12 10.85 7.58
CA GLU A 177 -7.18 11.94 7.80
C GLU A 177 -7.25 12.98 6.67
N GLY A 178 -7.41 12.54 5.42
CA GLY A 178 -7.61 13.44 4.28
C GLY A 178 -8.87 14.29 4.43
N ALA A 179 -9.98 13.67 4.84
CA ALA A 179 -11.26 14.35 4.99
C ALA A 179 -11.34 15.27 6.24
N LEU A 180 -10.76 14.85 7.36
CA LEU A 180 -10.87 15.57 8.64
C LEU A 180 -9.64 16.43 8.97
N GLY A 181 -8.50 16.12 8.38
CA GLY A 181 -7.20 16.67 8.76
C GLY A 181 -6.56 15.93 9.94
N PRO A 182 -5.25 16.14 10.16
CA PRO A 182 -4.44 15.31 11.04
C PRO A 182 -4.91 15.31 12.51
N TRP A 183 -5.20 16.48 13.08
CA TRP A 183 -5.55 16.59 14.50
C TRP A 183 -6.92 16.02 14.84
N ARG A 184 -7.92 16.21 13.96
CA ARG A 184 -9.25 15.62 14.17
C ARG A 184 -9.23 14.11 13.96
N HIS A 185 -8.41 13.64 13.01
CA HIS A 185 -8.16 12.22 12.81
C HIS A 185 -7.53 11.58 14.06
N LEU A 186 -6.48 12.21 14.64
CA LEU A 186 -5.88 11.75 15.89
C LEU A 186 -6.90 11.70 17.02
N GLY A 187 -7.66 12.79 17.20
CA GLY A 187 -8.70 12.87 18.22
C GLY A 187 -9.76 11.77 18.04
N LEU A 188 -10.19 11.53 16.82
CA LEU A 188 -11.15 10.47 16.47
C LEU A 188 -10.60 9.07 16.81
N TYR A 189 -9.33 8.79 16.48
CA TYR A 189 -8.68 7.53 16.81
C TYR A 189 -8.62 7.29 18.32
N LEU A 190 -8.13 8.28 19.09
CA LEU A 190 -7.98 8.16 20.55
C LEU A 190 -9.33 8.09 21.28
N LEU A 191 -10.28 8.97 20.93
CA LEU A 191 -11.62 8.93 21.52
C LEU A 191 -12.41 7.69 21.08
N GLY A 192 -12.20 7.23 19.85
CA GLY A 192 -12.74 5.97 19.35
C GLY A 192 -12.23 4.76 20.11
N ALA A 193 -10.94 4.73 20.45
CA ALA A 193 -10.34 3.71 21.32
C ALA A 193 -11.02 3.66 22.70
N VAL A 194 -11.17 4.84 23.33
CA VAL A 194 -11.87 4.93 24.62
C VAL A 194 -13.33 4.52 24.52
N GLY A 195 -14.05 4.97 23.47
CA GLY A 195 -15.45 4.58 23.25
C GLY A 195 -15.62 3.09 23.00
N SER A 196 -14.71 2.49 22.23
CA SER A 196 -14.65 1.04 22.03
C SER A 196 -14.46 0.29 23.36
N SER A 197 -13.47 0.69 24.15
CA SER A 197 -13.19 0.11 25.46
C SER A 197 -14.38 0.28 26.43
N ALA A 198 -15.07 1.42 26.39
CA ALA A 198 -16.22 1.68 27.25
C ALA A 198 -17.37 0.70 26.94
N VAL A 199 -17.67 0.45 25.66
CA VAL A 199 -18.72 -0.50 25.28
C VAL A 199 -18.30 -1.93 25.64
N SER A 200 -17.03 -2.29 25.46
CA SER A 200 -16.53 -3.60 25.88
C SER A 200 -16.66 -3.81 27.39
N LEU A 201 -16.31 -2.80 28.20
CA LEU A 201 -16.51 -2.85 29.65
C LEU A 201 -17.98 -2.99 30.04
N LEU A 202 -18.87 -2.27 29.37
CA LEU A 202 -20.33 -2.40 29.64
C LEU A 202 -20.87 -3.79 29.29
N TRP A 203 -20.32 -4.42 28.26
CA TRP A 203 -20.77 -5.74 27.82
C TRP A 203 -20.21 -6.87 28.67
N ARG A 204 -18.91 -6.82 28.99
CA ARG A 204 -18.14 -7.91 29.63
C ARG A 204 -17.75 -7.62 31.08
N TRP A 205 -18.49 -6.77 31.79
CA TRP A 205 -18.11 -6.40 33.16
C TRP A 205 -17.99 -7.65 34.05
N GLY A 206 -16.79 -7.85 34.62
CA GLY A 206 -16.48 -8.98 35.51
C GLY A 206 -16.25 -10.31 34.82
N GLU A 207 -16.32 -10.40 33.50
CA GLU A 207 -16.00 -11.64 32.76
C GLU A 207 -14.48 -11.86 32.67
N ALA A 208 -14.05 -13.11 32.63
CA ALA A 208 -12.65 -13.47 32.38
C ALA A 208 -12.21 -13.00 30.98
N GLY A 209 -10.96 -12.58 30.88
CA GLY A 209 -10.37 -12.11 29.66
C GLY A 209 -9.89 -10.65 29.76
N GLY A 210 -9.30 -10.16 28.68
CA GLY A 210 -8.82 -8.77 28.58
C GLY A 210 -8.89 -8.29 27.16
N GLY A 211 -9.10 -6.97 27.01
CA GLY A 211 -9.14 -6.30 25.70
C GLY A 211 -7.78 -5.75 25.31
N LEU A 212 -7.35 -6.01 24.07
CA LEU A 212 -6.17 -5.40 23.44
C LEU A 212 -6.31 -5.37 21.92
N GLY A 213 -5.71 -4.39 21.29
CA GLY A 213 -5.66 -4.24 19.85
C GLY A 213 -6.16 -2.89 19.35
N ALA A 214 -5.55 -2.42 18.26
CA ALA A 214 -5.97 -1.20 17.59
C ALA A 214 -7.35 -1.33 16.91
N SER A 215 -7.92 -2.53 16.84
CA SER A 215 -9.11 -2.84 16.04
C SER A 215 -10.36 -2.04 16.44
N GLY A 216 -10.54 -1.75 17.74
CA GLY A 216 -11.63 -0.91 18.21
C GLY A 216 -11.50 0.55 17.75
N ALA A 217 -10.29 1.13 17.78
CA ALA A 217 -10.03 2.45 17.23
C ALA A 217 -10.15 2.47 15.70
N VAL A 218 -9.71 1.41 15.01
CA VAL A 218 -9.89 1.24 13.56
C VAL A 218 -11.39 1.13 13.23
N ALA A 219 -12.17 0.40 14.01
CA ALA A 219 -13.62 0.34 13.86
C ALA A 219 -14.27 1.73 14.02
N ALA A 220 -13.72 2.58 14.91
CA ALA A 220 -14.17 3.97 15.02
C ALA A 220 -13.87 4.76 13.73
N LEU A 221 -12.71 4.58 13.12
CA LEU A 221 -12.44 5.17 11.80
C LEU A 221 -13.41 4.65 10.72
N MET A 222 -13.79 3.38 10.77
CA MET A 222 -14.79 2.80 9.86
C MET A 222 -16.16 3.46 10.05
N GLY A 223 -16.62 3.59 11.31
CA GLY A 223 -17.88 4.23 11.66
C GLY A 223 -17.93 5.70 11.21
N ALA A 224 -16.85 6.45 11.49
CA ALA A 224 -16.71 7.83 11.06
C ALA A 224 -16.68 7.97 9.53
N PHE A 225 -15.92 7.10 8.84
CA PHE A 225 -15.89 7.05 7.37
C PHE A 225 -17.31 6.91 6.80
N CYS A 226 -18.12 5.99 7.31
CA CYS A 226 -19.48 5.79 6.83
C CYS A 226 -20.35 7.05 6.92
N VAL A 227 -20.24 7.80 8.02
CA VAL A 227 -21.05 9.00 8.28
C VAL A 227 -20.49 10.22 7.52
N VAL A 228 -19.18 10.39 7.52
CA VAL A 228 -18.49 11.52 6.86
C VAL A 228 -18.71 11.50 5.35
N TRP A 229 -18.63 10.33 4.70
CA TRP A 229 -18.98 10.19 3.28
C TRP A 229 -20.49 10.10 3.04
N GLY A 230 -21.23 9.60 4.03
CA GLY A 230 -22.69 9.55 3.97
C GLY A 230 -23.24 8.87 2.72
N ARG A 231 -23.98 9.60 1.91
CA ARG A 231 -24.59 9.11 0.66
C ARG A 231 -23.65 9.15 -0.55
N GLN A 232 -22.44 9.64 -0.40
CA GLN A 232 -21.47 9.65 -1.50
C GLN A 232 -21.14 8.21 -1.93
N PRO A 233 -21.24 7.88 -3.23
CA PRO A 233 -20.88 6.56 -3.71
C PRO A 233 -19.36 6.39 -3.69
N VAL A 234 -18.89 5.43 -2.93
CA VAL A 234 -17.46 5.05 -2.85
C VAL A 234 -17.27 3.72 -3.54
N ARG A 235 -16.12 3.54 -4.20
CA ARG A 235 -15.74 2.28 -4.80
C ARG A 235 -15.09 1.42 -3.73
N PHE A 236 -15.61 0.19 -3.54
CA PHE A 236 -15.09 -0.80 -2.61
C PHE A 236 -14.57 -1.99 -3.36
N PHE A 237 -13.41 -2.49 -2.95
CA PHE A 237 -12.98 -3.83 -3.26
C PHE A 237 -13.61 -4.77 -2.22
N TYR A 238 -14.31 -5.80 -2.67
CA TYR A 238 -14.78 -6.84 -1.78
C TYR A 238 -14.18 -8.19 -2.15
N TRP A 239 -13.87 -8.96 -1.13
CA TRP A 239 -13.37 -10.32 -1.26
C TRP A 239 -14.13 -11.24 -0.30
N PHE A 240 -14.78 -12.23 -0.88
CA PHE A 240 -15.53 -13.24 -0.15
C PHE A 240 -15.17 -14.64 -0.67
N GLY A 241 -14.20 -15.30 -0.01
CA GLY A 241 -13.68 -16.61 -0.41
C GLY A 241 -13.00 -16.55 -1.79
N VAL A 242 -13.64 -17.15 -2.80
CA VAL A 242 -13.14 -17.15 -4.19
C VAL A 242 -13.74 -16.03 -5.05
N VAL A 243 -14.73 -15.30 -4.53
CA VAL A 243 -15.39 -14.20 -5.23
C VAL A 243 -14.78 -12.87 -4.78
N PHE A 244 -14.28 -12.11 -5.73
CA PHE A 244 -13.80 -10.74 -5.50
C PHE A 244 -14.16 -9.86 -6.69
N ASP A 245 -14.57 -8.63 -6.41
CA ASP A 245 -14.91 -7.64 -7.42
C ASP A 245 -14.94 -6.25 -6.79
N TYR A 246 -15.31 -5.26 -7.60
CA TYR A 246 -15.48 -3.89 -7.18
C TYR A 246 -16.95 -3.50 -7.22
N VAL A 247 -17.41 -2.86 -6.16
CA VAL A 247 -18.78 -2.34 -6.09
C VAL A 247 -18.76 -0.85 -5.76
N ARG A 248 -19.66 -0.09 -6.35
CA ARG A 248 -19.94 1.29 -5.94
C ARG A 248 -21.21 1.32 -5.10
N ALA A 249 -21.10 1.83 -3.89
CA ALA A 249 -22.24 1.99 -2.99
C ALA A 249 -22.07 3.23 -2.12
N PRO A 250 -23.17 3.84 -1.64
CA PRO A 250 -23.12 4.85 -0.61
C PRO A 250 -22.41 4.36 0.64
N ALA A 251 -21.41 5.12 1.14
CA ALA A 251 -20.61 4.71 2.29
C ALA A 251 -21.45 4.40 3.54
N ILE A 252 -22.53 5.13 3.75
CA ILE A 252 -23.42 4.97 4.90
C ILE A 252 -24.04 3.55 5.00
N LEU A 253 -24.20 2.85 3.88
CA LEU A 253 -24.78 1.49 3.86
C LEU A 253 -23.84 0.44 4.49
N LEU A 254 -22.54 0.73 4.56
CA LEU A 254 -21.60 -0.16 5.22
C LEU A 254 -21.74 -0.17 6.73
N LEU A 255 -22.20 0.94 7.34
CA LEU A 255 -22.35 1.00 8.80
C LEU A 255 -23.30 -0.08 9.33
N PRO A 256 -24.56 -0.18 8.86
CA PRO A 256 -25.44 -1.25 9.30
C PRO A 256 -24.94 -2.65 8.89
N ALA A 257 -24.25 -2.78 7.74
CA ALA A 257 -23.69 -4.05 7.31
C ALA A 257 -22.58 -4.53 8.25
N TRP A 258 -21.66 -3.66 8.64
CA TRP A 258 -20.59 -3.98 9.58
C TRP A 258 -21.13 -4.19 11.00
N LEU A 259 -22.03 -3.32 11.48
CA LEU A 259 -22.67 -3.53 12.80
C LEU A 259 -23.43 -4.86 12.86
N GLY A 260 -24.17 -5.19 11.81
CA GLY A 260 -24.89 -6.47 11.73
C GLY A 260 -23.96 -7.68 11.71
N TRP A 261 -22.81 -7.58 11.01
CA TRP A 261 -21.79 -8.61 10.99
C TRP A 261 -21.12 -8.80 12.35
N GLU A 262 -20.72 -7.72 13.02
CA GLU A 262 -20.10 -7.79 14.34
C GLU A 262 -21.09 -8.31 15.39
N ALA A 263 -22.36 -7.84 15.37
CA ALA A 263 -23.41 -8.32 16.26
C ALA A 263 -23.72 -9.82 16.05
N TRP A 264 -23.76 -10.26 14.79
CA TRP A 264 -23.92 -11.69 14.48
C TRP A 264 -22.78 -12.53 15.05
N ASN A 265 -21.51 -12.09 14.84
CA ASN A 265 -20.36 -12.80 15.38
C ASN A 265 -20.33 -12.80 16.91
N LEU A 266 -20.69 -11.67 17.55
CA LEU A 266 -20.78 -11.57 19.00
C LEU A 266 -21.77 -12.59 19.60
N MET A 267 -22.87 -12.86 18.88
CA MET A 267 -23.91 -13.82 19.33
C MET A 267 -23.60 -15.26 18.94
N SER A 268 -22.84 -15.50 17.86
CA SER A 268 -22.65 -16.83 17.29
C SER A 268 -21.30 -17.45 17.61
N ASN A 269 -20.31 -16.66 18.04
CA ASN A 269 -18.94 -17.09 18.27
C ASN A 269 -18.46 -16.66 19.67
N ALA A 270 -19.17 -17.11 20.71
CA ALA A 270 -18.88 -16.75 22.11
C ALA A 270 -17.44 -17.13 22.54
N ASP A 271 -16.87 -18.21 21.99
CA ASP A 271 -15.53 -18.69 22.29
C ASP A 271 -14.42 -18.03 21.46
N SER A 272 -14.75 -16.99 20.70
CA SER A 272 -13.77 -16.31 19.86
C SER A 272 -12.92 -15.33 20.68
N ASN A 273 -11.62 -15.32 20.40
CA ASN A 273 -10.68 -14.32 20.96
C ASN A 273 -10.78 -12.95 20.26
N VAL A 274 -11.80 -12.72 19.42
CA VAL A 274 -12.05 -11.44 18.75
C VAL A 274 -12.98 -10.59 19.57
N GLY A 275 -12.61 -9.33 19.82
CA GLY A 275 -13.41 -8.36 20.58
C GLY A 275 -14.54 -7.74 19.73
N PHE A 276 -15.54 -8.53 19.34
CA PHE A 276 -16.68 -8.04 18.55
C PHE A 276 -17.46 -6.93 19.25
N ASP A 277 -17.59 -6.99 20.58
CA ASP A 277 -18.15 -5.96 21.44
C ASP A 277 -17.36 -4.63 21.34
N ALA A 278 -16.03 -4.70 21.37
CA ALA A 278 -15.14 -3.55 21.18
C ALA A 278 -15.27 -2.97 19.76
N HIS A 279 -15.42 -3.82 18.72
CA HIS A 279 -15.63 -3.37 17.35
C HIS A 279 -16.98 -2.63 17.21
N ILE A 280 -18.08 -3.16 17.78
CA ILE A 280 -19.38 -2.47 17.81
C ILE A 280 -19.24 -1.11 18.51
N GLY A 281 -18.56 -1.09 19.66
CA GLY A 281 -18.29 0.14 20.41
C GLY A 281 -17.53 1.17 19.58
N GLY A 282 -16.50 0.71 18.86
CA GLY A 282 -15.73 1.52 17.91
C GLY A 282 -16.61 2.09 16.80
N LEU A 283 -17.32 1.24 16.06
CA LEU A 283 -18.23 1.65 14.97
C LEU A 283 -19.24 2.71 15.42
N VAL A 284 -19.88 2.50 16.57
CA VAL A 284 -20.88 3.44 17.12
C VAL A 284 -20.25 4.75 17.55
N SER A 285 -19.18 4.70 18.36
CA SER A 285 -18.50 5.93 18.84
C SER A 285 -17.91 6.72 17.67
N GLY A 286 -17.33 6.04 16.69
CA GLY A 286 -16.80 6.66 15.47
C GLY A 286 -17.89 7.31 14.62
N ALA A 287 -19.04 6.65 14.45
CA ALA A 287 -20.19 7.21 13.74
C ALA A 287 -20.72 8.47 14.44
N LEU A 288 -20.83 8.44 15.77
CA LEU A 288 -21.28 9.59 16.56
C LEU A 288 -20.28 10.78 16.47
N LEU A 289 -18.98 10.50 16.63
CA LEU A 289 -17.93 11.53 16.52
C LEU A 289 -17.83 12.08 15.10
N GLY A 290 -17.91 11.21 14.08
CA GLY A 290 -17.96 11.61 12.67
C GLY A 290 -19.18 12.49 12.37
N GLY A 291 -20.36 12.10 12.87
CA GLY A 291 -21.59 12.90 12.75
C GLY A 291 -21.50 14.26 13.43
N LEU A 292 -20.88 14.33 14.59
CA LEU A 292 -20.60 15.59 15.26
C LEU A 292 -19.70 16.50 14.41
N LEU A 293 -18.63 15.96 13.84
CA LEU A 293 -17.70 16.71 12.99
C LEU A 293 -18.38 17.19 11.69
N VAL A 294 -19.26 16.38 11.09
CA VAL A 294 -20.10 16.79 9.95
C VAL A 294 -21.02 17.92 10.35
N GLY A 295 -21.75 17.78 11.48
CA GLY A 295 -22.70 18.80 11.97
C GLY A 295 -22.02 20.13 12.32
N LEU A 296 -20.75 20.10 12.74
CA LEU A 296 -19.94 21.30 13.00
C LEU A 296 -19.24 21.88 11.75
N GLY A 297 -19.45 21.30 10.56
CA GLY A 297 -18.80 21.76 9.31
C GLY A 297 -17.28 21.54 9.33
N GLN A 298 -16.78 20.57 10.09
CA GLN A 298 -15.35 20.34 10.27
C GLN A 298 -14.76 19.32 9.28
N VAL A 299 -15.47 19.08 8.18
CA VAL A 299 -15.10 18.13 7.14
C VAL A 299 -14.64 18.88 5.89
N ARG A 300 -13.62 18.39 5.23
CA ARG A 300 -13.11 18.91 3.96
C ARG A 300 -13.97 18.40 2.80
N GLU A 301 -15.04 19.11 2.48
CA GLU A 301 -15.97 18.73 1.41
C GLU A 301 -15.28 18.55 0.05
N SER A 302 -14.26 19.36 -0.24
CA SER A 302 -13.46 19.24 -1.47
C SER A 302 -12.71 17.91 -1.57
N PHE A 303 -12.33 17.30 -0.43
CA PHE A 303 -11.71 15.98 -0.40
C PHE A 303 -12.72 14.87 -0.67
N ILE A 304 -13.94 15.01 -0.16
CA ILE A 304 -15.02 14.02 -0.32
C ILE A 304 -15.69 14.14 -1.69
N ALA A 305 -16.03 15.35 -2.14
CA ALA A 305 -16.71 15.62 -3.40
C ALA A 305 -15.88 15.23 -4.63
N ASP A 306 -14.55 15.23 -4.48
CA ASP A 306 -13.64 14.84 -5.56
C ASP A 306 -13.69 13.32 -5.89
N ASP A 307 -14.22 12.49 -4.97
CA ASP A 307 -14.54 11.07 -5.27
C ASP A 307 -15.86 10.90 -6.05
N GLY A 308 -16.69 11.93 -6.11
CA GLY A 308 -18.03 11.88 -6.72
C GLY A 308 -18.11 12.26 -8.20
N GLY A 309 -17.07 12.81 -8.82
CA GLY A 309 -17.14 13.35 -10.17
C GLY A 309 -16.05 12.94 -11.15
N ARG A 310 -14.88 12.55 -10.70
CA ARG A 310 -13.96 11.82 -11.56
C ARG A 310 -14.32 10.33 -11.49
N GLN A 311 -15.04 9.83 -12.48
CA GLN A 311 -14.74 8.48 -12.94
C GLN A 311 -13.21 8.38 -12.92
N VAL A 312 -12.64 7.51 -12.07
CA VAL A 312 -11.28 7.05 -12.35
C VAL A 312 -11.38 6.64 -13.80
N ASP A 313 -10.71 7.40 -14.67
CA ASP A 313 -10.73 7.12 -16.09
C ASP A 313 -10.04 5.77 -16.26
N ASP A 314 -10.83 4.71 -16.25
CA ASP A 314 -10.36 3.33 -16.40
C ASP A 314 -10.23 2.94 -17.87
N ARG A 315 -10.45 3.91 -18.79
CA ARG A 315 -10.36 3.67 -20.24
C ARG A 315 -8.98 3.16 -20.62
N TRP A 316 -7.93 3.67 -19.94
CA TRP A 316 -6.56 3.22 -20.17
C TRP A 316 -6.36 1.74 -19.78
N GLU A 317 -6.75 1.35 -18.56
CA GLU A 317 -6.65 -0.02 -18.07
C GLU A 317 -7.55 -0.97 -18.87
N ARG A 318 -8.75 -0.53 -19.23
CA ARG A 318 -9.67 -1.29 -20.10
C ARG A 318 -9.10 -1.46 -21.48
N ALA A 319 -8.52 -0.43 -22.08
CA ALA A 319 -7.87 -0.53 -23.39
C ALA A 319 -6.70 -1.53 -23.37
N GLN A 320 -5.88 -1.52 -22.31
CA GLN A 320 -4.82 -2.51 -22.13
C GLN A 320 -5.38 -3.93 -21.97
N ALA A 321 -6.44 -4.11 -21.20
CA ALA A 321 -7.09 -5.41 -21.02
C ALA A 321 -7.71 -5.92 -22.35
N CYS A 322 -8.35 -5.03 -23.14
CA CYS A 322 -8.88 -5.35 -24.47
C CYS A 322 -7.76 -5.74 -25.42
N LEU A 323 -6.63 -5.05 -25.41
CA LEU A 323 -5.45 -5.41 -26.22
C LEU A 323 -4.91 -6.79 -25.84
N GLY A 324 -4.79 -7.09 -24.55
CA GLY A 324 -4.36 -8.40 -24.04
C GLY A 324 -5.30 -9.55 -24.46
N ARG A 325 -6.58 -9.24 -24.72
CA ARG A 325 -7.61 -10.18 -25.20
C ARG A 325 -7.78 -10.17 -26.72
N LEU A 326 -6.97 -9.39 -27.44
CA LEU A 326 -7.07 -9.17 -28.90
C LEU A 326 -8.42 -8.54 -29.35
N GLN A 327 -9.10 -7.83 -28.46
CA GLN A 327 -10.32 -7.06 -28.75
C GLN A 327 -9.93 -5.69 -29.32
N LEU A 328 -9.31 -5.69 -30.53
CA LEU A 328 -8.61 -4.54 -31.09
C LEU A 328 -9.53 -3.35 -31.39
N ALA A 329 -10.78 -3.61 -31.80
CA ALA A 329 -11.73 -2.54 -32.12
C ALA A 329 -12.20 -1.77 -30.86
N GLU A 330 -12.41 -2.48 -29.76
CA GLU A 330 -12.81 -1.89 -28.49
C GLU A 330 -11.65 -1.12 -27.84
N ALA A 331 -10.42 -1.69 -27.93
CA ALA A 331 -9.21 -1.01 -27.50
C ALA A 331 -9.00 0.31 -28.27
N ASP A 332 -9.16 0.31 -29.59
CA ASP A 332 -8.99 1.50 -30.45
C ASP A 332 -10.02 2.59 -30.12
N ALA A 333 -11.28 2.22 -29.87
CA ALA A 333 -12.32 3.18 -29.47
C ALA A 333 -11.97 3.89 -28.15
N LEU A 334 -11.60 3.13 -27.12
CA LEU A 334 -11.22 3.68 -25.82
C LEU A 334 -9.97 4.58 -25.90
N LEU A 335 -8.97 4.16 -26.68
CA LEU A 335 -7.74 4.94 -26.87
C LEU A 335 -7.96 6.18 -27.71
N SER A 336 -8.93 6.19 -28.64
CA SER A 336 -9.28 7.36 -29.43
C SER A 336 -9.91 8.44 -28.56
N GLU A 337 -10.87 8.07 -27.70
CA GLU A 337 -11.45 8.98 -26.72
C GLU A 337 -10.38 9.60 -25.78
N LEU A 338 -9.43 8.79 -25.32
CA LEU A 338 -8.31 9.24 -24.48
C LEU A 338 -7.38 10.20 -25.24
N ALA A 339 -7.12 9.92 -26.52
CA ALA A 339 -6.25 10.75 -27.35
C ALA A 339 -6.87 12.12 -27.64
N ASP A 340 -8.20 12.22 -27.81
CA ASP A 340 -8.91 13.49 -27.98
C ASP A 340 -8.80 14.38 -26.76
N GLU A 341 -8.84 13.80 -25.56
CA GLU A 341 -8.72 14.54 -24.30
C GLU A 341 -7.26 14.85 -23.92
N GLN A 342 -6.33 13.95 -24.26
CA GLN A 342 -4.92 13.99 -23.86
C GLN A 342 -3.97 13.78 -25.06
N PRO A 343 -4.01 14.68 -26.07
CA PRO A 343 -3.33 14.48 -27.35
C PRO A 343 -1.79 14.43 -27.26
N GLN A 344 -1.22 14.93 -26.16
CA GLN A 344 0.25 14.97 -25.98
C GLN A 344 0.83 13.73 -25.30
N ARG A 345 -0.04 12.81 -24.83
CA ARG A 345 0.45 11.62 -24.12
C ARG A 345 1.06 10.60 -25.10
N PHE A 346 2.36 10.39 -24.92
CA PHE A 346 3.13 9.45 -25.75
C PHE A 346 2.65 8.01 -25.64
N ASP A 347 2.36 7.53 -24.44
CA ASP A 347 1.89 6.19 -24.16
C ASP A 347 0.56 5.84 -24.87
N ILE A 348 -0.37 6.81 -24.96
CA ILE A 348 -1.63 6.65 -25.72
C ILE A 348 -1.33 6.50 -27.22
N ARG A 349 -0.49 7.37 -27.78
CA ARG A 349 -0.11 7.30 -29.22
C ARG A 349 0.59 5.98 -29.53
N LEU A 350 1.51 5.57 -28.66
CA LEU A 350 2.20 4.28 -28.79
C LEU A 350 1.22 3.10 -28.78
N MET A 351 0.25 3.11 -27.87
CA MET A 351 -0.73 2.05 -27.75
C MET A 351 -1.65 2.00 -28.98
N ARG A 352 -2.10 3.15 -29.50
CA ARG A 352 -2.89 3.23 -30.74
C ARG A 352 -2.12 2.68 -31.93
N TYR A 353 -0.84 3.02 -32.06
CA TYR A 353 0.02 2.45 -33.10
C TYR A 353 0.12 0.92 -32.98
N ARG A 354 0.33 0.38 -31.75
CA ARG A 354 0.37 -1.07 -31.51
C ARG A 354 -0.95 -1.76 -31.86
N VAL A 355 -2.08 -1.16 -31.53
CA VAL A 355 -3.41 -1.67 -31.88
C VAL A 355 -3.59 -1.73 -33.40
N ALA A 356 -3.26 -0.64 -34.10
CA ALA A 356 -3.33 -0.60 -35.56
C ALA A 356 -2.45 -1.65 -36.24
N ARG A 357 -1.22 -1.82 -35.72
CA ARG A 357 -0.26 -2.82 -36.22
C ARG A 357 -0.77 -4.24 -36.01
N ASN A 358 -1.33 -4.56 -34.84
CA ASN A 358 -1.93 -5.86 -34.55
C ASN A 358 -3.20 -6.12 -35.39
N ALA A 359 -3.92 -5.09 -35.80
CA ALA A 359 -5.10 -5.18 -36.64
C ALA A 359 -4.76 -5.38 -38.15
N GLY A 360 -3.50 -5.15 -38.54
CA GLY A 360 -3.02 -5.35 -39.91
C GLY A 360 -3.61 -4.39 -40.97
N ARG A 361 -4.12 -3.23 -40.57
CA ARG A 361 -4.73 -2.25 -41.46
C ARG A 361 -3.70 -1.20 -41.89
N HIS A 362 -3.08 -1.37 -43.06
CA HIS A 362 -1.97 -0.54 -43.52
C HIS A 362 -2.23 0.97 -43.44
N ALA A 363 -3.38 1.46 -43.94
CA ALA A 363 -3.69 2.90 -43.88
C ALA A 363 -3.76 3.43 -42.42
N THR A 364 -4.34 2.66 -41.52
CA THR A 364 -4.40 3.04 -40.06
C THR A 364 -3.03 2.97 -39.40
N ILE A 365 -2.19 2.00 -39.80
CA ILE A 365 -0.81 1.89 -39.29
C ILE A 365 -0.04 3.17 -39.66
N ALA A 366 -0.11 3.60 -40.92
CA ALA A 366 0.60 4.79 -41.41
C ALA A 366 0.15 6.05 -40.66
N GLU A 367 -1.16 6.23 -40.45
CA GLU A 367 -1.71 7.36 -39.70
C GLU A 367 -1.18 7.37 -38.24
N ARG A 368 -1.29 6.24 -37.54
CA ARG A 368 -0.87 6.13 -36.13
C ARG A 368 0.66 6.19 -35.97
N ALA A 369 1.42 5.69 -36.93
CA ALA A 369 2.86 5.84 -36.97
C ALA A 369 3.27 7.30 -37.06
N ARG A 370 2.65 8.09 -37.96
CA ARG A 370 2.89 9.54 -38.03
C ARG A 370 2.55 10.27 -36.75
N GLU A 371 1.39 9.98 -36.12
CA GLU A 371 1.03 10.54 -34.83
C GLU A 371 2.08 10.25 -33.74
N LEU A 372 2.62 9.03 -33.68
CA LEU A 372 3.67 8.65 -32.73
C LEU A 372 4.98 9.36 -33.01
N LEU A 373 5.37 9.50 -34.30
CA LEU A 373 6.61 10.16 -34.70
C LEU A 373 6.58 11.69 -34.46
N GLN A 374 5.41 12.30 -34.34
CA GLN A 374 5.27 13.73 -34.00
C GLN A 374 5.41 14.01 -32.49
N ALA A 375 5.31 12.99 -31.64
CA ALA A 375 5.47 13.15 -30.20
C ALA A 375 6.94 13.12 -29.77
N ASP A 376 7.27 13.75 -28.65
CA ASP A 376 8.57 13.60 -28.01
C ASP A 376 8.62 12.28 -27.21
N ALA A 377 9.61 11.45 -27.51
CA ALA A 377 9.80 10.22 -26.80
C ALA A 377 10.31 10.48 -25.38
N PRO A 378 9.73 9.85 -24.35
CA PRO A 378 10.11 10.11 -22.96
C PRO A 378 11.45 9.47 -22.56
N ASP A 379 11.84 8.41 -23.27
CA ASP A 379 13.01 7.58 -22.94
C ASP A 379 13.53 6.80 -24.16
N SER A 380 14.52 5.95 -23.95
CA SER A 380 15.11 5.08 -24.96
C SER A 380 14.12 4.08 -25.59
N ASP A 381 13.19 3.57 -24.78
CA ASP A 381 12.19 2.60 -25.24
C ASP A 381 11.17 3.29 -26.17
N GLY A 382 10.81 4.55 -25.83
CA GLY A 382 10.01 5.40 -26.68
C GLY A 382 10.66 5.69 -28.03
N ILE A 383 11.97 5.98 -28.03
CA ILE A 383 12.74 6.17 -29.26
C ILE A 383 12.79 4.89 -30.10
N HIS A 384 13.00 3.73 -29.46
CA HIS A 384 13.00 2.45 -30.14
C HIS A 384 11.63 2.14 -30.78
N ALA A 385 10.54 2.46 -30.07
CA ALA A 385 9.20 2.34 -30.63
C ALA A 385 8.97 3.27 -31.85
N GLN A 386 9.49 4.50 -31.81
CA GLN A 386 9.46 5.42 -32.94
C GLN A 386 10.30 4.93 -34.13
N GLN A 387 11.45 4.29 -33.89
CA GLN A 387 12.24 3.66 -34.95
C GLN A 387 11.43 2.56 -35.67
N GLY A 388 10.71 1.73 -34.90
CA GLY A 388 9.79 0.73 -35.48
C GLY A 388 8.68 1.36 -36.34
N ALA A 389 8.10 2.46 -35.84
CA ALA A 389 7.07 3.19 -36.58
C ALA A 389 7.60 3.85 -37.87
N LEU A 390 8.83 4.39 -37.83
CA LEU A 390 9.50 4.92 -39.02
C LEU A 390 9.77 3.84 -40.06
N ALA A 391 10.24 2.65 -39.59
CA ALA A 391 10.51 1.52 -40.47
C ALA A 391 9.23 0.97 -41.15
N ASP A 392 8.08 1.01 -40.47
CA ASP A 392 6.79 0.62 -41.05
C ASP A 392 6.31 1.58 -42.16
N LEU A 393 6.78 2.83 -42.16
CA LEU A 393 6.50 3.83 -43.20
C LEU A 393 7.51 3.79 -44.38
N ASP A 394 8.74 3.37 -44.10
CA ASP A 394 9.80 3.36 -45.12
C ASP A 394 9.48 2.41 -46.25
N GLY A 395 9.69 2.90 -47.49
CA GLY A 395 9.41 2.12 -48.72
C GLY A 395 7.93 1.98 -49.11
N THR A 396 7.04 2.74 -48.44
CA THR A 396 5.63 2.87 -48.77
C THR A 396 5.29 4.23 -49.37
N ASP A 397 4.10 4.38 -49.95
CA ASP A 397 3.59 5.67 -50.41
C ASP A 397 3.35 6.68 -49.24
N ASP A 398 3.36 6.14 -48.02
CA ASP A 398 3.18 6.87 -46.80
C ASP A 398 4.50 7.29 -46.11
N ALA A 399 5.64 7.18 -46.80
CA ALA A 399 6.95 7.54 -46.27
C ALA A 399 6.98 8.97 -45.72
N LEU A 400 7.73 9.16 -44.62
CA LEU A 400 7.81 10.44 -43.96
C LEU A 400 8.49 11.48 -44.84
N PRO A 401 7.88 12.68 -45.05
CA PRO A 401 8.51 13.75 -45.83
C PRO A 401 9.88 14.11 -45.25
N LEU A 402 10.82 14.52 -46.11
CA LEU A 402 12.19 14.81 -45.69
C LEU A 402 12.27 15.79 -44.53
N THR A 403 11.50 16.86 -44.58
CA THR A 403 11.48 17.89 -43.52
C THR A 403 11.07 17.34 -42.16
N GLU A 404 10.07 16.45 -42.13
CA GLU A 404 9.59 15.79 -40.90
C GLU A 404 10.63 14.77 -40.41
N ARG A 405 11.23 14.00 -41.32
CA ARG A 405 12.29 13.03 -40.99
C ARG A 405 13.51 13.71 -40.41
N LEU A 406 13.96 14.83 -40.97
CA LEU A 406 15.04 15.65 -40.43
C LEU A 406 14.68 16.26 -39.06
N GLY A 407 13.44 16.70 -38.88
CA GLY A 407 12.92 17.16 -37.58
C GLY A 407 12.97 16.04 -36.52
N LEU A 408 12.56 14.84 -36.88
CA LEU A 408 12.63 13.66 -36.01
C LEU A 408 14.08 13.31 -35.64
N ALA A 409 14.98 13.26 -36.64
CA ALA A 409 16.38 12.98 -36.42
C ALA A 409 17.04 14.02 -35.47
N ARG A 410 16.67 15.31 -35.58
CA ARG A 410 17.14 16.35 -34.65
C ARG A 410 16.64 16.12 -33.22
N ARG A 411 15.37 15.74 -33.03
CA ARG A 411 14.85 15.38 -31.70
C ARG A 411 15.57 14.19 -31.10
N TRP A 412 15.83 13.15 -31.88
CA TRP A 412 16.57 11.97 -31.41
C TRP A 412 18.05 12.31 -31.10
N LEU A 413 18.66 13.22 -31.87
CA LEU A 413 20.01 13.67 -31.58
C LEU A 413 20.06 14.45 -30.25
N ALA A 414 19.09 15.34 -30.03
CA ALA A 414 18.95 16.10 -28.78
C ALA A 414 18.66 15.18 -27.58
N ALA A 415 17.86 14.12 -27.78
CA ALA A 415 17.59 13.10 -26.78
C ALA A 415 18.77 12.13 -26.57
N GLY A 416 19.84 12.29 -27.35
CA GLY A 416 21.04 11.52 -27.18
C GLY A 416 20.98 10.09 -27.72
N ALA A 417 20.27 9.84 -28.81
CA ALA A 417 20.13 8.55 -29.47
C ALA A 417 20.79 8.51 -30.85
N PRO A 418 22.11 8.51 -30.97
CA PRO A 418 22.83 8.59 -32.26
C PRO A 418 22.51 7.43 -33.20
N ASP A 419 22.31 6.22 -32.68
CA ASP A 419 21.98 5.04 -33.51
C ASP A 419 20.62 5.21 -34.19
N ALA A 420 19.63 5.84 -33.53
CA ALA A 420 18.35 6.16 -34.10
C ALA A 420 18.48 7.20 -35.22
N VAL A 421 19.32 8.23 -35.01
CA VAL A 421 19.61 9.25 -36.01
C VAL A 421 20.25 8.64 -37.26
N GLU A 422 21.22 7.73 -37.07
CA GLU A 422 21.83 7.01 -38.18
C GLU A 422 20.80 6.22 -38.98
N ALA A 423 19.91 5.49 -38.31
CA ALA A 423 18.83 4.74 -38.95
C ALA A 423 17.88 5.63 -39.78
N ALA A 424 17.56 6.83 -39.25
CA ALA A 424 16.71 7.78 -39.96
C ALA A 424 17.36 8.39 -41.22
N LEU A 425 18.66 8.62 -41.16
CA LEU A 425 19.41 9.25 -42.25
C LEU A 425 19.93 8.28 -43.31
N ALA A 426 20.15 7.01 -42.95
CA ALA A 426 20.74 6.01 -43.82
C ALA A 426 20.01 5.77 -45.15
N PRO A 427 18.65 5.77 -45.20
CA PRO A 427 17.92 5.59 -46.46
C PRO A 427 17.98 6.79 -47.42
N LEU A 428 18.34 8.00 -46.91
CA LEU A 428 18.40 9.21 -47.74
C LEU A 428 19.63 9.15 -48.66
N THR A 429 19.40 9.00 -49.93
CA THR A 429 20.43 8.95 -50.96
C THR A 429 20.49 10.30 -51.68
N GLY A 430 21.60 11.00 -51.62
CA GLY A 430 21.80 12.40 -51.98
C GLY A 430 21.55 12.84 -53.44
N GLU A 431 20.72 12.16 -54.23
CA GLU A 431 20.46 12.53 -55.62
C GLU A 431 19.03 12.96 -55.94
N ALA A 432 18.09 12.79 -55.02
CA ALA A 432 16.67 12.91 -55.35
C ALA A 432 15.98 14.24 -54.91
N GLU A 433 16.55 15.06 -54.05
CA GLU A 433 15.81 16.12 -53.36
C GLU A 433 16.37 17.58 -53.52
N GLY A 434 17.49 17.74 -54.24
CA GLY A 434 18.10 19.03 -54.52
C GLY A 434 19.16 19.53 -53.55
N GLU A 435 19.96 20.51 -53.93
CA GLU A 435 21.18 21.00 -53.25
C GLU A 435 20.91 21.48 -51.81
N GLU A 436 19.76 22.11 -51.56
CA GLU A 436 19.33 22.59 -50.23
C GLU A 436 19.02 21.42 -49.27
N ALA A 437 18.37 20.36 -49.76
CA ALA A 437 18.08 19.17 -48.99
C ALA A 437 19.33 18.43 -48.59
N ASP A 438 20.26 18.25 -49.54
CA ASP A 438 21.54 17.62 -49.30
C ASP A 438 22.38 18.36 -48.27
N ALA A 439 22.31 19.71 -48.25
CA ALA A 439 23.02 20.53 -47.27
C ALA A 439 22.47 20.29 -45.84
N LEU A 440 21.15 20.15 -45.66
CA LEU A 440 20.54 19.85 -44.38
C LEU A 440 20.85 18.45 -43.87
N VAL A 441 20.83 17.47 -44.75
CA VAL A 441 21.20 16.06 -44.43
C VAL A 441 22.68 15.96 -44.08
N ALA A 442 23.54 16.57 -44.86
CA ALA A 442 25.01 16.62 -44.59
C ALA A 442 25.33 17.29 -43.25
N GLN A 443 24.57 18.34 -42.90
CA GLN A 443 24.73 19.01 -41.61
C GLN A 443 24.39 18.06 -40.45
N LEU A 444 23.31 17.29 -40.57
CA LEU A 444 22.88 16.34 -39.55
C LEU A 444 23.86 15.15 -39.42
N TRP A 445 24.38 14.62 -40.53
CA TRP A 445 25.45 13.63 -40.51
C TRP A 445 26.69 14.14 -39.77
N PHE A 446 27.06 15.42 -40.00
CA PHE A 446 28.19 16.02 -39.30
C PHE A 446 27.94 16.17 -37.80
N GLN A 447 26.73 16.61 -37.41
CA GLN A 447 26.35 16.71 -36.00
C GLN A 447 26.33 15.32 -35.32
N LEU A 448 25.83 14.27 -36.02
CA LEU A 448 25.89 12.90 -35.54
C LEU A 448 27.33 12.41 -35.30
N ALA A 449 28.25 12.73 -36.23
CA ALA A 449 29.66 12.42 -36.06
C ALA A 449 30.23 13.07 -34.80
N LEU A 450 29.91 14.35 -34.55
CA LEU A 450 30.34 15.04 -33.32
C LEU A 450 29.74 14.42 -32.04
N ALA A 451 28.48 14.00 -32.08
CA ALA A 451 27.85 13.33 -30.97
C ALA A 451 28.50 11.98 -30.63
N HIS A 452 28.92 11.20 -31.64
CA HIS A 452 29.73 10.00 -31.42
C HIS A 452 31.08 10.31 -30.76
N ARG A 453 31.76 11.39 -31.19
CA ARG A 453 33.01 11.81 -30.60
C ARG A 453 32.89 12.20 -29.13
N GLU A 454 31.85 12.97 -28.78
CA GLU A 454 31.56 13.37 -27.40
C GLU A 454 31.31 12.16 -26.48
N ARG A 455 30.86 11.05 -27.05
CA ARG A 455 30.64 9.77 -26.33
C ARG A 455 31.85 8.82 -26.40
N HIS A 456 32.97 9.25 -26.91
CA HIS A 456 34.18 8.42 -27.08
C HIS A 456 33.91 7.16 -27.91
N GLN A 457 33.04 7.27 -28.91
CA GLN A 457 32.71 6.20 -29.87
C GLN A 457 33.52 6.39 -31.16
N ASP A 458 34.85 6.27 -31.07
CA ASP A 458 35.78 6.65 -32.13
C ASP A 458 35.51 5.91 -33.46
N ASP A 459 35.19 4.63 -33.42
CA ASP A 459 34.83 3.85 -34.62
C ASP A 459 33.54 4.34 -35.29
N ALA A 460 32.51 4.66 -34.51
CA ALA A 460 31.28 5.21 -35.03
C ALA A 460 31.49 6.62 -35.60
N HIS A 461 32.26 7.44 -34.90
CA HIS A 461 32.68 8.75 -35.38
C HIS A 461 33.38 8.69 -36.74
N ALA A 462 34.40 7.83 -36.88
CA ALA A 462 35.11 7.66 -38.14
C ALA A 462 34.23 7.13 -39.26
N ARG A 463 33.38 6.14 -38.99
CA ARG A 463 32.40 5.60 -39.98
C ARG A 463 31.45 6.68 -40.47
N THR A 464 30.91 7.46 -39.54
CA THR A 464 29.94 8.53 -39.86
C THR A 464 30.58 9.63 -40.71
N LEU A 465 31.81 10.03 -40.40
CA LEU A 465 32.57 10.99 -41.22
C LEU A 465 32.87 10.47 -42.64
N ARG A 466 33.29 9.20 -42.78
CA ARG A 466 33.51 8.58 -44.10
C ARG A 466 32.20 8.59 -44.92
N ARG A 467 31.10 8.15 -44.36
CA ARG A 467 29.80 8.14 -45.03
C ARG A 467 29.37 9.53 -45.49
N LEU A 468 29.57 10.57 -44.66
CA LEU A 468 29.31 11.93 -45.02
C LEU A 468 30.20 12.40 -46.17
N ALA A 469 31.48 12.14 -46.14
CA ALA A 469 32.44 12.56 -47.18
C ALA A 469 32.18 11.87 -48.54
N GLU A 470 31.72 10.64 -48.50
CA GLU A 470 31.43 9.82 -49.71
C GLU A 470 30.06 10.20 -50.34
N ARG A 471 29.04 10.35 -49.53
CA ARG A 471 27.67 10.59 -50.04
C ARG A 471 27.36 12.02 -50.41
N TYR A 472 27.99 12.99 -49.76
CA TYR A 472 27.72 14.42 -49.96
C TYR A 472 29.02 15.18 -50.28
N PRO A 473 29.81 14.76 -51.28
CA PRO A 473 31.17 15.30 -51.51
C PRO A 473 31.22 16.80 -51.84
N ALA A 474 30.11 17.34 -52.41
CA ALA A 474 30.00 18.74 -52.78
C ALA A 474 29.69 19.67 -51.56
N GLN A 475 29.26 19.12 -50.46
CA GLN A 475 28.83 19.92 -49.29
C GLN A 475 30.04 20.37 -48.45
N PRO A 476 30.01 21.57 -47.84
CA PRO A 476 31.10 22.08 -46.98
C PRO A 476 31.43 21.17 -45.80
N GLN A 477 30.44 20.42 -45.28
CA GLN A 477 30.56 19.46 -44.18
C GLN A 477 31.44 18.28 -44.57
N ALA A 478 31.41 17.84 -45.82
CA ALA A 478 32.30 16.78 -46.33
C ALA A 478 33.79 17.19 -46.34
N ALA A 479 34.11 18.45 -46.62
CA ALA A 479 35.46 18.96 -46.49
C ALA A 479 35.96 18.90 -45.05
N LYS A 480 35.12 19.30 -44.09
CA LYS A 480 35.40 19.17 -42.64
C LYS A 480 35.57 17.72 -42.21
N ALA A 481 34.72 16.81 -42.70
CA ALA A 481 34.81 15.40 -42.42
C ALA A 481 36.11 14.77 -42.89
N ARG A 482 36.56 15.09 -44.13
CA ARG A 482 37.86 14.65 -44.65
C ARG A 482 39.06 15.15 -43.83
N PHE A 483 39.01 16.39 -43.38
CA PHE A 483 40.02 16.95 -42.49
C PHE A 483 40.11 16.18 -41.16
N LEU A 484 38.97 15.94 -40.49
CA LEU A 484 38.93 15.22 -39.22
C LEU A 484 39.36 13.75 -39.38
N LEU A 485 39.05 13.09 -40.49
CA LEU A 485 39.51 11.74 -40.79
C LEU A 485 41.04 11.69 -40.93
N GLY A 486 41.65 12.67 -41.60
CA GLY A 486 43.10 12.77 -41.69
C GLY A 486 43.79 12.95 -40.34
N GLU A 487 43.18 13.71 -39.42
CA GLU A 487 43.71 13.84 -38.05
C GLU A 487 43.63 12.49 -37.29
N LEU A 488 42.55 11.75 -37.41
CA LEU A 488 42.40 10.43 -36.78
C LEU A 488 43.37 9.40 -37.30
N GLU A 489 43.64 9.38 -38.59
CA GLU A 489 44.62 8.48 -39.22
C GLU A 489 46.06 8.86 -38.86
N GLY A 490 46.37 10.19 -38.76
CA GLY A 490 47.67 10.69 -38.30
C GLY A 490 47.95 10.36 -36.83
N ALA A 491 46.93 10.47 -35.97
CA ALA A 491 47.04 10.13 -34.55
C ALA A 491 47.24 8.61 -34.34
N GLY A 492 46.56 7.79 -35.15
CA GLY A 492 46.70 6.32 -35.13
C GLY A 492 48.07 5.84 -35.57
N ALA A 493 48.70 6.53 -36.53
CA ALA A 493 50.06 6.23 -36.99
C ALA A 493 51.13 6.60 -35.96
N ALA A 494 50.91 7.61 -35.13
CA ALA A 494 51.84 8.04 -34.09
C ALA A 494 51.80 7.14 -32.83
N THR A 495 50.78 6.32 -32.66
CA THR A 495 50.60 5.41 -31.50
C THR A 495 50.94 3.94 -31.79
N ALA A 496 51.30 3.60 -33.04
CA ALA A 496 51.78 2.27 -33.37
C ALA A 496 53.17 2.05 -32.76
N PRO A 497 53.41 1.04 -31.92
CA PRO A 497 54.76 0.75 -31.41
C PRO A 497 55.65 0.36 -32.59
N ALA A 498 56.80 1.02 -32.71
CA ALA A 498 57.84 0.61 -33.60
C ALA A 498 58.29 -0.83 -33.25
N GLY A 499 57.90 -1.80 -34.11
CA GLY A 499 58.22 -3.20 -33.95
C GLY A 499 59.71 -3.51 -34.13
#